data_07e37902cf04c58d78be2d23a1c9e969
#
_entry.id   07e37902cf04c58d78be2d23a1c9e969
#
_cell.length_a   1.000
_cell.length_b   1.000
_cell.length_c   1.000
_cell.angle_alpha   90.00
_cell.angle_beta   90.00
_cell.angle_gamma   90.00
#
_symmetry.space_group_name_H-M   'P 1'
#
loop_
_entity.id
_entity.type
_entity.pdbx_description
1 polymer ?
#
loop_
_entity_poly.entity_id
_entity_poly.type
_entity_poly.pdbx_seq_one_letter_code
_entity_poly.pdbx_strand_id
1 'polypeptide(L)'
;MQRPADPVRVPSAPVALSSASVYPESAASAFEYASRLGYDAVEVMVGIDPVSRDFEAIRHLSEYHAIPVCAIHAPCLLITQRVWGTEPWGKLKRSAEMARSLGAKTIVVHPPFRWQRDYARAFVPGIADLEAESGIAFAVENMYPWRASRRELQAYVPSWDPVGQDYANVTIDLSHSSVSHSDPIQMVEALGPRLRHVHMTVLNDSAKDELLFLLF
;
A
#
# COMPACT_ATOMS: atom_id res chain seq x y z
N MET A 1 13.24 5.74 -46.94
CA MET A 1 13.17 4.54 -46.12
C MET A 1 13.38 4.97 -44.68
N GLN A 2 12.28 5.16 -43.87
CA GLN A 2 12.39 5.48 -42.46
C GLN A 2 12.79 4.22 -41.70
N ARG A 3 13.81 4.32 -40.83
CA ARG A 3 14.15 3.24 -39.89
C ARG A 3 12.93 2.98 -39.00
N PRO A 4 12.56 1.71 -38.72
CA PRO A 4 11.57 1.42 -37.73
C PRO A 4 12.05 2.01 -36.39
N ALA A 5 11.15 2.70 -35.66
CA ALA A 5 11.45 3.21 -34.35
C ALA A 5 11.92 2.04 -33.46
N ASP A 6 13.02 2.23 -32.74
CA ASP A 6 13.47 1.23 -31.76
C ASP A 6 12.34 0.92 -30.80
N PRO A 7 12.07 -0.36 -30.51
CA PRO A 7 11.04 -0.72 -29.56
C PRO A 7 11.34 -0.05 -28.21
N VAL A 8 10.38 0.73 -27.72
CA VAL A 8 10.49 1.34 -26.38
C VAL A 8 10.71 0.21 -25.39
N ARG A 9 11.91 0.10 -24.83
CA ARG A 9 12.21 -0.82 -23.75
C ARG A 9 11.52 -0.30 -22.50
N VAL A 10 10.31 -0.78 -22.23
CA VAL A 10 9.67 -0.60 -20.94
C VAL A 10 10.41 -1.50 -19.95
N PRO A 11 11.01 -0.97 -18.87
CA PRO A 11 11.53 -1.83 -17.81
C PRO A 11 10.41 -2.74 -17.33
N SER A 12 10.66 -4.04 -17.24
CA SER A 12 9.68 -4.97 -16.66
C SER A 12 9.54 -4.68 -15.17
N ALA A 13 8.47 -3.99 -14.78
CA ALA A 13 8.11 -3.86 -13.39
C ALA A 13 7.41 -5.16 -12.95
N PRO A 14 7.73 -5.74 -11.77
CA PRO A 14 7.01 -6.89 -11.26
C PRO A 14 5.56 -6.52 -10.96
N VAL A 15 4.64 -7.41 -11.33
CA VAL A 15 3.21 -7.26 -11.07
C VAL A 15 2.80 -8.20 -9.95
N ALA A 16 2.30 -7.65 -8.86
CA ALA A 16 1.88 -8.40 -7.68
C ALA A 16 0.35 -8.42 -7.53
N LEU A 17 -0.18 -9.51 -6.98
CA LEU A 17 -1.58 -9.56 -6.53
C LEU A 17 -1.64 -9.13 -5.06
N SER A 18 -2.45 -8.11 -4.75
CA SER A 18 -2.71 -7.75 -3.35
C SER A 18 -3.67 -8.75 -2.71
N SER A 19 -3.38 -9.19 -1.49
CA SER A 19 -4.29 -10.06 -0.73
C SER A 19 -5.62 -9.38 -0.38
N ALA A 20 -5.69 -8.05 -0.47
CA ALA A 20 -6.96 -7.33 -0.38
C ALA A 20 -7.91 -7.62 -1.54
N SER A 21 -7.38 -7.95 -2.72
CA SER A 21 -8.17 -8.19 -3.94
C SER A 21 -9.00 -9.47 -3.88
N VAL A 22 -8.72 -10.37 -2.95
CA VAL A 22 -9.46 -11.63 -2.79
C VAL A 22 -10.47 -11.60 -1.65
N TYR A 23 -10.60 -10.46 -0.95
CA TYR A 23 -11.59 -10.33 0.12
C TYR A 23 -13.01 -10.69 -0.37
N PRO A 24 -13.83 -11.44 0.38
CA PRO A 24 -13.64 -11.83 1.79
C PRO A 24 -12.83 -13.13 2.03
N GLU A 25 -12.20 -13.69 1.00
CA GLU A 25 -11.36 -14.86 1.17
C GLU A 25 -10.10 -14.57 1.98
N SER A 26 -9.45 -15.61 2.47
CA SER A 26 -8.19 -15.51 3.22
C SER A 26 -7.02 -15.09 2.31
N ALA A 27 -5.98 -14.51 2.90
CA ALA A 27 -4.72 -14.24 2.21
C ALA A 27 -4.12 -15.48 1.53
N ALA A 28 -4.46 -16.70 1.98
CA ALA A 28 -4.06 -17.94 1.33
C ALA A 28 -4.56 -18.02 -0.13
N SER A 29 -5.79 -17.58 -0.42
CA SER A 29 -6.34 -17.55 -1.77
C SER A 29 -5.56 -16.62 -2.70
N ALA A 30 -4.97 -15.53 -2.17
CA ALA A 30 -4.14 -14.64 -2.97
C ALA A 30 -2.87 -15.34 -3.49
N PHE A 31 -2.23 -16.18 -2.68
CA PHE A 31 -1.06 -16.96 -3.12
C PHE A 31 -1.44 -17.99 -4.17
N GLU A 32 -2.56 -18.70 -3.98
CA GLU A 32 -3.07 -19.64 -4.99
C GLU A 32 -3.36 -18.94 -6.32
N TYR A 33 -4.11 -17.84 -6.29
CA TYR A 33 -4.44 -17.10 -7.50
C TYR A 33 -3.22 -16.46 -8.15
N ALA A 34 -2.29 -15.89 -7.37
CA ALA A 34 -1.06 -15.33 -7.91
C ALA A 34 -0.26 -16.37 -8.68
N SER A 35 -0.09 -17.57 -8.12
CA SER A 35 0.59 -18.69 -8.78
C SER A 35 -0.13 -19.14 -10.05
N ARG A 36 -1.45 -19.31 -10.00
CA ARG A 36 -2.25 -19.80 -11.13
C ARG A 36 -2.38 -18.81 -12.28
N LEU A 37 -2.40 -17.50 -11.97
CA LEU A 37 -2.60 -16.44 -12.94
C LEU A 37 -1.28 -15.85 -13.46
N GLY A 38 -0.14 -16.27 -12.90
CA GLY A 38 1.19 -15.84 -13.35
C GLY A 38 1.61 -14.46 -12.87
N TYR A 39 1.18 -14.05 -11.69
CA TYR A 39 1.73 -12.86 -11.03
C TYR A 39 3.15 -13.13 -10.56
N ASP A 40 3.98 -12.09 -10.52
CA ASP A 40 5.37 -12.18 -10.07
C ASP A 40 5.52 -12.27 -8.55
N ALA A 41 4.53 -11.78 -7.80
CA ALA A 41 4.57 -11.69 -6.34
C ALA A 41 3.19 -11.51 -5.72
N VAL A 42 3.14 -11.50 -4.38
CA VAL A 42 1.98 -11.08 -3.58
C VAL A 42 2.37 -9.87 -2.73
N GLU A 43 1.46 -8.90 -2.64
CA GLU A 43 1.42 -7.93 -1.55
C GLU A 43 0.51 -8.47 -0.45
N VAL A 44 1.00 -8.52 0.79
CA VAL A 44 0.21 -8.95 1.94
C VAL A 44 -0.38 -7.73 2.65
N MET A 45 -1.69 -7.54 2.54
CA MET A 45 -2.41 -6.56 3.36
C MET A 45 -2.69 -7.18 4.73
N VAL A 46 -2.02 -6.65 5.75
CA VAL A 46 -2.22 -7.07 7.15
C VAL A 46 -3.56 -6.54 7.65
N GLY A 47 -4.50 -7.45 7.86
CA GLY A 47 -5.88 -7.11 8.14
C GLY A 47 -6.53 -7.94 9.23
N ILE A 48 -7.85 -8.05 9.16
CA ILE A 48 -8.66 -8.83 10.10
C ILE A 48 -8.51 -10.34 9.88
N ASP A 49 -8.12 -10.77 8.68
CA ASP A 49 -7.80 -12.16 8.38
C ASP A 49 -6.63 -12.63 9.25
N PRO A 50 -6.79 -13.68 10.09
CA PRO A 50 -5.73 -14.20 10.94
C PRO A 50 -4.49 -14.65 10.16
N VAL A 51 -4.65 -15.20 8.97
CA VAL A 51 -3.54 -15.65 8.12
C VAL A 51 -2.65 -14.49 7.72
N SER A 52 -3.23 -13.34 7.35
CA SER A 52 -2.47 -12.14 6.96
C SER A 52 -1.57 -11.58 8.06
N ARG A 53 -1.76 -11.99 9.32
CA ARG A 53 -1.02 -11.53 10.50
C ARG A 53 0.01 -12.51 11.00
N ASP A 54 -0.01 -13.73 10.47
CA ASP A 54 0.86 -14.84 10.89
C ASP A 54 2.06 -14.96 9.92
N PHE A 55 3.24 -14.59 10.41
CA PHE A 55 4.46 -14.56 9.61
C PHE A 55 4.85 -15.95 9.07
N GLU A 56 4.66 -16.98 9.89
CA GLU A 56 4.97 -18.35 9.51
C GLU A 56 3.97 -18.89 8.49
N ALA A 57 2.68 -18.59 8.67
CA ALA A 57 1.66 -18.98 7.70
C ALA A 57 1.92 -18.33 6.32
N ILE A 58 2.23 -17.04 6.29
CA ILE A 58 2.54 -16.34 5.03
C ILE A 58 3.82 -16.88 4.40
N ARG A 59 4.87 -17.15 5.19
CA ARG A 59 6.10 -17.74 4.68
C ARG A 59 5.83 -19.12 4.07
N HIS A 60 5.08 -19.97 4.76
CA HIS A 60 4.72 -21.30 4.25
C HIS A 60 3.92 -21.21 2.93
N LEU A 61 2.96 -20.27 2.82
CA LEU A 61 2.22 -20.04 1.59
C LEU A 61 3.13 -19.59 0.45
N SER A 62 4.03 -18.65 0.73
CA SER A 62 5.02 -18.17 -0.24
C SER A 62 5.90 -19.29 -0.77
N GLU A 63 6.41 -20.15 0.13
CA GLU A 63 7.23 -21.29 -0.23
C GLU A 63 6.43 -22.36 -1.00
N TYR A 64 5.23 -22.71 -0.53
CA TYR A 64 4.37 -23.74 -1.14
C TYR A 64 3.94 -23.39 -2.56
N HIS A 65 3.57 -22.12 -2.79
CA HIS A 65 3.15 -21.65 -4.11
C HIS A 65 4.30 -21.14 -4.99
N ALA A 66 5.52 -21.08 -4.45
CA ALA A 66 6.72 -20.49 -5.09
C ALA A 66 6.48 -19.04 -5.56
N ILE A 67 5.70 -18.25 -4.79
CA ILE A 67 5.36 -16.85 -5.06
C ILE A 67 5.95 -15.98 -3.94
N PRO A 68 6.90 -15.07 -4.23
CA PRO A 68 7.50 -14.20 -3.21
C PRO A 68 6.52 -13.13 -2.72
N VAL A 69 6.78 -12.63 -1.50
CA VAL A 69 6.11 -11.43 -0.98
C VAL A 69 6.95 -10.20 -1.36
N CYS A 70 6.40 -9.27 -2.12
CA CYS A 70 7.11 -8.06 -2.55
C CYS A 70 6.88 -6.87 -1.61
N ALA A 71 5.70 -6.78 -1.00
CA ALA A 71 5.32 -5.69 -0.12
C ALA A 71 4.42 -6.16 1.02
N ILE A 72 4.48 -5.43 2.14
CA ILE A 72 3.55 -5.54 3.26
C ILE A 72 2.73 -4.26 3.32
N HIS A 73 1.42 -4.36 3.25
CA HIS A 73 0.55 -3.24 3.55
C HIS A 73 0.24 -3.22 5.05
N ALA A 74 0.72 -2.20 5.74
CA ALA A 74 0.58 -2.09 7.20
C ALA A 74 -0.89 -1.92 7.61
N PRO A 75 -1.30 -2.36 8.82
CA PRO A 75 -2.69 -2.28 9.29
C PRO A 75 -3.06 -0.86 9.73
N CYS A 76 -3.19 0.05 8.75
CA CYS A 76 -3.45 1.48 8.93
C CYS A 76 -4.95 1.86 8.84
N LEU A 77 -5.81 0.96 8.35
CA LEU A 77 -7.24 1.20 8.19
C LEU A 77 -7.98 1.28 9.54
N LEU A 78 -9.14 1.95 9.56
CA LEU A 78 -9.99 2.04 10.75
C LEU A 78 -10.41 0.66 11.27
N ILE A 79 -10.77 -0.26 10.36
CA ILE A 79 -11.15 -1.64 10.71
C ILE A 79 -9.97 -2.46 11.27
N THR A 80 -8.73 -2.07 10.98
CA THR A 80 -7.52 -2.76 11.45
C THR A 80 -6.94 -2.14 12.72
N GLN A 81 -7.63 -1.19 13.37
CA GLN A 81 -7.09 -0.47 14.52
C GLN A 81 -6.63 -1.36 15.68
N ARG A 82 -7.24 -2.55 15.84
CA ARG A 82 -6.87 -3.51 16.90
C ARG A 82 -5.92 -4.62 16.42
N VAL A 83 -5.57 -4.63 15.15
CA VAL A 83 -4.59 -5.59 14.61
C VAL A 83 -3.22 -5.25 15.17
N TRP A 84 -2.59 -6.21 15.83
CA TRP A 84 -1.30 -6.05 16.52
C TRP A 84 -1.28 -4.98 17.65
N GLY A 85 -2.44 -4.66 18.22
CA GLY A 85 -2.58 -3.63 19.25
C GLY A 85 -3.07 -2.29 18.68
N THR A 86 -3.03 -1.25 19.53
CA THR A 86 -3.58 0.08 19.21
C THR A 86 -2.50 1.14 19.00
N GLU A 87 -1.24 0.84 19.32
CA GLU A 87 -0.11 1.76 19.21
C GLU A 87 0.42 1.77 17.76
N PRO A 88 0.36 2.92 17.05
CA PRO A 88 0.68 2.96 15.62
C PRO A 88 2.12 2.59 15.30
N TRP A 89 3.11 3.10 16.06
CA TRP A 89 4.52 2.80 15.81
C TRP A 89 4.86 1.32 16.01
N GLY A 90 4.24 0.69 17.01
CA GLY A 90 4.40 -0.76 17.24
C GLY A 90 3.90 -1.59 16.05
N LYS A 91 2.79 -1.14 15.42
CA LYS A 91 2.30 -1.77 14.19
C LYS A 91 3.30 -1.66 13.04
N LEU A 92 3.87 -0.47 12.84
CA LEU A 92 4.86 -0.25 11.78
C LEU A 92 6.15 -1.04 12.02
N LYS A 93 6.64 -1.10 13.26
CA LYS A 93 7.78 -1.94 13.64
C LYS A 93 7.51 -3.42 13.36
N ARG A 94 6.32 -3.90 13.73
CA ARG A 94 5.92 -5.27 13.45
C ARG A 94 5.76 -5.55 11.94
N SER A 95 5.29 -4.57 11.17
CA SER A 95 5.29 -4.66 9.71
C SER A 95 6.71 -4.79 9.14
N ALA A 96 7.69 -4.07 9.72
CA ALA A 96 9.09 -4.18 9.34
C ALA A 96 9.69 -5.56 9.68
N GLU A 97 9.35 -6.11 10.85
CA GLU A 97 9.75 -7.48 11.23
C GLU A 97 9.19 -8.50 10.24
N MET A 98 7.91 -8.39 9.89
CA MET A 98 7.26 -9.25 8.91
C MET A 98 7.90 -9.12 7.53
N ALA A 99 8.09 -7.90 7.04
CA ALA A 99 8.73 -7.64 5.75
C ALA A 99 10.13 -8.26 5.70
N ARG A 100 10.92 -8.09 6.76
CA ARG A 100 12.27 -8.67 6.86
C ARG A 100 12.23 -10.19 6.83
N SER A 101 11.32 -10.82 7.57
CA SER A 101 11.18 -12.29 7.63
C SER A 101 10.78 -12.91 6.30
N LEU A 102 10.04 -12.17 5.48
CA LEU A 102 9.50 -12.60 4.18
C LEU A 102 10.34 -12.10 2.99
N GLY A 103 11.40 -11.32 3.23
CA GLY A 103 12.24 -10.73 2.18
C GLY A 103 11.60 -9.57 1.42
N ALA A 104 10.45 -9.06 1.85
CA ALA A 104 9.79 -7.89 1.26
C ALA A 104 10.63 -6.62 1.46
N LYS A 105 10.63 -5.73 0.49
CA LYS A 105 11.46 -4.51 0.48
C LYS A 105 10.66 -3.24 0.66
N THR A 106 9.35 -3.33 0.67
CA THR A 106 8.43 -2.19 0.74
C THR A 106 7.34 -2.45 1.77
N ILE A 107 7.05 -1.43 2.56
CA ILE A 107 5.89 -1.39 3.45
C ILE A 107 5.03 -0.22 2.99
N VAL A 108 3.79 -0.50 2.60
CA VAL A 108 2.82 0.54 2.29
C VAL A 108 2.17 1.01 3.58
N VAL A 109 2.12 2.33 3.77
CA VAL A 109 1.53 2.94 4.96
C VAL A 109 0.63 4.12 4.59
N HIS A 110 -0.49 4.28 5.30
CA HIS A 110 -1.32 5.47 5.15
C HIS A 110 -0.82 6.60 6.04
N PRO A 111 -0.99 7.87 5.63
CA PRO A 111 -0.76 9.00 6.53
C PRO A 111 -1.71 8.92 7.73
N PRO A 112 -1.31 9.46 8.90
CA PRO A 112 -2.13 9.43 10.11
C PRO A 112 -3.46 10.14 9.95
N PHE A 113 -4.46 9.68 10.69
CA PHE A 113 -5.69 10.44 10.85
C PHE A 113 -5.46 11.66 11.76
N ARG A 114 -6.16 12.76 11.47
CA ARG A 114 -6.04 14.03 12.20
C ARG A 114 -6.30 13.94 13.71
N TRP A 115 -7.02 12.92 14.17
CA TRP A 115 -7.25 12.69 15.59
C TRP A 115 -6.12 11.95 16.31
N GLN A 116 -5.20 11.34 15.57
CA GLN A 116 -3.98 10.69 16.08
C GLN A 116 -2.85 11.71 16.29
N ARG A 117 -3.11 12.76 17.10
CA ARG A 117 -2.32 14.00 17.16
C ARG A 117 -0.83 13.81 17.34
N ASP A 118 -0.42 12.99 18.31
CA ASP A 118 1.01 12.79 18.62
C ASP A 118 1.70 11.97 17.54
N TYR A 119 1.04 10.93 17.06
CA TYR A 119 1.50 10.13 15.92
C TYR A 119 1.62 10.99 14.65
N ALA A 120 0.62 11.82 14.34
CA ALA A 120 0.63 12.70 13.18
C ALA A 120 1.76 13.73 13.22
N ARG A 121 2.05 14.32 14.40
CA ARG A 121 3.14 15.28 14.59
C ARG A 121 4.50 14.66 14.35
N ALA A 122 4.70 13.42 14.76
CA ALA A 122 5.96 12.69 14.65
C ALA A 122 6.07 11.86 13.35
N PHE A 123 5.05 11.84 12.49
CA PHE A 123 4.95 10.86 11.41
C PHE A 123 6.09 10.98 10.38
N VAL A 124 6.32 12.17 9.82
CA VAL A 124 7.34 12.36 8.78
C VAL A 124 8.74 11.97 9.28
N PRO A 125 9.25 12.55 10.41
CA PRO A 125 10.56 12.12 10.92
C PRO A 125 10.57 10.65 11.38
N GLY A 126 9.49 10.16 11.99
CA GLY A 126 9.43 8.79 12.48
C GLY A 126 9.43 7.73 11.37
N ILE A 127 8.87 8.03 10.20
CA ILE A 127 8.99 7.15 9.02
C ILE A 127 10.45 7.11 8.56
N ALA A 128 11.13 8.25 8.47
CA ALA A 128 12.54 8.30 8.09
C ALA A 128 13.43 7.52 9.08
N ASP A 129 13.17 7.63 10.38
CA ASP A 129 13.87 6.87 11.41
C ASP A 129 13.63 5.36 11.25
N LEU A 130 12.39 4.92 11.00
CA LEU A 130 12.07 3.50 10.75
C LEU A 130 12.74 2.97 9.49
N GLU A 131 12.81 3.74 8.42
CA GLU A 131 13.54 3.38 7.20
C GLU A 131 15.04 3.20 7.48
N ALA A 132 15.65 4.14 8.20
CA ALA A 132 17.05 4.07 8.57
C ALA A 132 17.35 2.87 9.48
N GLU A 133 16.48 2.57 10.45
CA GLU A 133 16.63 1.46 11.40
C GLU A 133 16.41 0.10 10.73
N SER A 134 15.41 -0.02 9.89
CA SER A 134 14.99 -1.31 9.31
C SER A 134 15.70 -1.66 8.01
N GLY A 135 16.13 -0.67 7.24
CA GLY A 135 16.60 -0.82 5.87
C GLY A 135 15.49 -1.18 4.86
N ILE A 136 14.22 -0.98 5.24
CA ILE A 136 13.03 -1.26 4.43
C ILE A 136 12.35 0.05 4.07
N ALA A 137 11.91 0.21 2.84
CA ALA A 137 11.19 1.40 2.39
C ALA A 137 9.77 1.45 2.99
N PHE A 138 9.42 2.56 3.64
CA PHE A 138 8.05 2.85 4.09
C PHE A 138 7.39 3.81 3.09
N ALA A 139 6.71 3.26 2.11
CA ALA A 139 6.09 4.01 1.04
C ALA A 139 4.73 4.59 1.47
N VAL A 140 4.68 5.90 1.69
CA VAL A 140 3.47 6.57 2.14
C VAL A 140 2.50 6.71 0.98
N GLU A 141 1.28 6.21 1.16
CA GLU A 141 0.27 6.15 0.11
C GLU A 141 -0.52 7.44 0.00
N ASN A 142 -0.84 7.88 -1.23
CA ASN A 142 -1.81 8.94 -1.43
C ASN A 142 -3.19 8.44 -1.03
N MET A 143 -3.89 9.28 -0.29
CA MET A 143 -5.28 9.06 0.10
C MET A 143 -6.18 10.05 -0.68
N TYR A 144 -7.33 10.35 -0.12
CA TYR A 144 -8.27 11.32 -0.68
C TYR A 144 -8.97 12.09 0.44
N PRO A 145 -9.47 13.32 0.18
CA PRO A 145 -10.23 14.06 1.16
C PRO A 145 -11.57 13.38 1.42
N TRP A 146 -11.96 13.27 2.68
CA TRP A 146 -13.29 12.78 2.99
C TRP A 146 -14.34 13.82 2.61
N ARG A 147 -15.47 13.35 2.08
CA ARG A 147 -16.57 14.22 1.68
C ARG A 147 -17.80 13.95 2.54
N ALA A 148 -18.27 14.98 3.24
CA ALA A 148 -19.55 14.95 3.95
C ALA A 148 -20.47 15.99 3.34
N SER A 149 -21.50 15.56 2.61
CA SER A 149 -22.40 16.39 1.84
C SER A 149 -21.63 17.23 0.78
N ARG A 150 -21.55 18.55 0.97
CA ARG A 150 -20.84 19.49 0.08
C ARG A 150 -19.50 19.98 0.64
N ARG A 151 -19.02 19.40 1.74
CA ARG A 151 -17.78 19.84 2.42
C ARG A 151 -16.71 18.75 2.31
N GLU A 152 -15.52 19.17 1.93
CA GLU A 152 -14.34 18.33 2.05
C GLU A 152 -13.79 18.42 3.47
N LEU A 153 -13.41 17.28 4.03
CA LEU A 153 -12.83 17.16 5.36
C LEU A 153 -11.41 16.61 5.21
N GLN A 154 -10.45 17.36 5.73
CA GLN A 154 -9.08 16.88 5.86
C GLN A 154 -9.03 15.80 6.95
N ALA A 155 -9.10 14.54 6.55
CA ALA A 155 -9.05 13.41 7.48
C ALA A 155 -7.60 13.01 7.82
N TYR A 156 -6.66 13.24 6.90
CA TYR A 156 -5.27 12.81 7.00
C TYR A 156 -4.31 13.98 7.25
N VAL A 157 -3.23 13.72 7.98
CA VAL A 157 -2.21 14.70 8.37
C VAL A 157 -0.82 14.12 8.08
N PRO A 158 0.12 14.87 7.50
CA PRO A 158 0.04 16.30 7.15
C PRO A 158 -0.87 16.58 5.94
N SER A 159 -1.04 15.60 5.05
CA SER A 159 -1.89 15.69 3.87
C SER A 159 -2.35 14.29 3.43
N TRP A 160 -3.43 14.22 2.67
CA TRP A 160 -3.79 13.04 1.88
C TRP A 160 -2.95 12.92 0.59
N ASP A 161 -2.34 14.01 0.13
CA ASP A 161 -1.42 14.04 -1.01
C ASP A 161 0.03 14.02 -0.52
N PRO A 162 0.81 12.98 -0.85
CA PRO A 162 2.19 12.84 -0.42
C PRO A 162 3.19 13.63 -1.29
N VAL A 163 2.78 14.17 -2.45
CA VAL A 163 3.69 14.78 -3.42
C VAL A 163 4.48 15.94 -2.80
N GLY A 164 3.79 16.79 -2.04
CA GLY A 164 4.38 17.96 -1.37
C GLY A 164 5.01 17.66 0.00
N GLN A 165 5.07 16.39 0.42
CA GLN A 165 5.60 15.99 1.71
C GLN A 165 7.03 15.45 1.59
N ASP A 166 7.78 15.51 2.69
CA ASP A 166 9.17 15.05 2.76
C ASP A 166 9.24 13.54 3.10
N TYR A 167 8.68 12.71 2.20
CA TYR A 167 8.79 11.26 2.25
C TYR A 167 9.83 10.78 1.25
N ALA A 168 10.73 9.89 1.67
CA ALA A 168 11.73 9.28 0.80
C ALA A 168 11.09 8.28 -0.18
N ASN A 169 10.02 7.59 0.26
CA ASN A 169 9.31 6.60 -0.54
C ASN A 169 7.81 6.86 -0.52
N VAL A 170 7.16 6.72 -1.68
CA VAL A 170 5.73 6.99 -1.86
C VAL A 170 5.08 5.87 -2.66
N THR A 171 3.84 5.54 -2.28
CA THR A 171 2.93 4.69 -3.06
C THR A 171 1.88 5.57 -3.72
N ILE A 172 1.59 5.34 -5.00
CA ILE A 172 0.45 5.93 -5.70
C ILE A 172 -0.62 4.88 -5.88
N ASP A 173 -1.79 5.14 -5.29
CA ASP A 173 -3.02 4.40 -5.57
C ASP A 173 -3.84 5.18 -6.62
N LEU A 174 -4.09 4.52 -7.76
CA LEU A 174 -4.81 5.12 -8.89
C LEU A 174 -6.30 5.31 -8.58
N SER A 175 -6.88 4.46 -7.74
CA SER A 175 -8.28 4.60 -7.32
C SER A 175 -8.45 5.81 -6.39
N HIS A 176 -7.52 6.00 -5.46
CA HIS A 176 -7.47 7.18 -4.59
C HIS A 176 -7.26 8.47 -5.39
N SER A 177 -6.40 8.42 -6.41
CA SER A 177 -6.20 9.57 -7.33
C SER A 177 -7.49 9.91 -8.07
N SER A 178 -8.23 8.91 -8.53
CA SER A 178 -9.55 9.10 -9.17
C SER A 178 -10.56 9.74 -8.23
N VAL A 179 -10.66 9.26 -6.98
CA VAL A 179 -11.59 9.81 -5.97
C VAL A 179 -11.23 11.23 -5.55
N SER A 180 -9.93 11.55 -5.45
CA SER A 180 -9.45 12.90 -5.12
C SER A 180 -9.50 13.87 -6.30
N HIS A 181 -9.77 13.37 -7.52
CA HIS A 181 -9.66 14.11 -8.78
C HIS A 181 -8.24 14.64 -9.07
N SER A 182 -7.22 13.93 -8.58
CA SER A 182 -5.83 14.21 -8.87
C SER A 182 -5.41 13.54 -10.17
N ASP A 183 -4.47 14.16 -10.89
CA ASP A 183 -3.87 13.56 -12.07
C ASP A 183 -2.72 12.63 -11.64
N PRO A 184 -2.85 11.30 -11.77
CA PRO A 184 -1.83 10.36 -11.32
C PRO A 184 -0.54 10.48 -12.15
N ILE A 185 -0.60 10.90 -13.40
CA ILE A 185 0.60 11.09 -14.23
C ILE A 185 1.42 12.27 -13.71
N GLN A 186 0.78 13.40 -13.41
CA GLN A 186 1.46 14.53 -12.80
C GLN A 186 2.06 14.18 -11.44
N MET A 187 1.34 13.38 -10.62
CA MET A 187 1.87 12.91 -9.33
C MET A 187 3.13 12.05 -9.53
N VAL A 188 3.11 11.09 -10.46
CA VAL A 188 4.25 10.23 -10.79
C VAL A 188 5.45 11.06 -11.26
N GLU A 189 5.24 12.01 -12.16
CA GLU A 189 6.29 12.91 -12.66
C GLU A 189 6.89 13.76 -11.53
N ALA A 190 6.05 14.31 -10.65
CA ALA A 190 6.50 15.13 -9.52
C ALA A 190 7.25 14.31 -8.45
N LEU A 191 6.90 13.05 -8.25
CA LEU A 191 7.57 12.16 -7.31
C LEU A 191 8.94 11.69 -7.85
N GLY A 192 9.02 11.40 -9.14
CA GLY A 192 10.25 10.89 -9.73
C GLY A 192 10.80 9.66 -8.99
N PRO A 193 12.06 9.69 -8.49
CA PRO A 193 12.69 8.55 -7.83
C PRO A 193 12.07 8.18 -6.46
N ARG A 194 11.22 9.03 -5.90
CA ARG A 194 10.48 8.73 -4.66
C ARG A 194 9.31 7.76 -4.88
N LEU A 195 8.86 7.59 -6.13
CA LEU A 195 7.82 6.61 -6.45
C LEU A 195 8.36 5.20 -6.24
N ARG A 196 7.83 4.50 -5.25
CA ARG A 196 8.31 3.17 -4.85
C ARG A 196 7.35 2.06 -5.23
N HIS A 197 6.05 2.32 -5.17
CA HIS A 197 5.00 1.33 -5.35
C HIS A 197 3.78 1.96 -6.02
N VAL A 198 3.01 1.14 -6.73
CA VAL A 198 1.77 1.61 -7.38
C VAL A 198 0.66 0.58 -7.13
N HIS A 199 -0.46 1.04 -6.60
CA HIS A 199 -1.69 0.26 -6.55
C HIS A 199 -2.54 0.55 -7.79
N MET A 200 -2.89 -0.54 -8.49
CA MET A 200 -3.76 -0.49 -9.67
C MET A 200 -5.05 -1.25 -9.36
N THR A 201 -6.17 -0.55 -9.42
CA THR A 201 -7.49 -1.15 -9.26
C THR A 201 -8.29 -0.93 -10.55
N VAL A 202 -8.87 -1.98 -11.07
CA VAL A 202 -9.82 -1.87 -12.19
C VAL A 202 -11.19 -1.55 -11.60
N LEU A 203 -11.61 -0.30 -11.70
CA LEU A 203 -12.95 0.12 -11.32
C LEU A 203 -13.90 -0.11 -12.51
N ASN A 204 -14.88 -0.97 -12.35
CA ASN A 204 -16.05 -0.98 -13.23
C ASN A 204 -17.05 0.07 -12.72
N ASP A 205 -17.99 0.51 -13.56
CA ASP A 205 -18.95 1.56 -13.20
C ASP A 205 -19.86 1.21 -12.00
N SER A 206 -20.03 -0.06 -11.67
CA SER A 206 -20.75 -0.54 -10.48
C SER A 206 -19.89 -0.52 -9.21
N ALA A 207 -18.57 -0.49 -9.30
CA ALA A 207 -17.67 -0.52 -8.15
C ALA A 207 -17.48 0.86 -7.49
N LYS A 208 -17.98 1.93 -8.09
CA LYS A 208 -17.91 3.28 -7.48
C LYS A 208 -18.63 3.37 -6.14
N ASP A 209 -19.68 2.57 -5.96
CA ASP A 209 -20.44 2.51 -4.72
C ASP A 209 -19.85 1.49 -3.71
N GLU A 210 -19.15 0.45 -4.18
CA GLU A 210 -18.55 -0.57 -3.33
C GLU A 210 -17.21 -0.13 -2.70
N LEU A 211 -16.44 0.74 -3.36
CA LEU A 211 -15.21 1.29 -2.76
C LEU A 211 -15.49 2.09 -1.49
N LEU A 212 -16.68 2.67 -1.36
CA LEU A 212 -17.11 3.36 -0.14
C LEU A 212 -17.32 2.38 1.02
N PHE A 213 -17.65 1.11 0.77
CA PHE A 213 -17.90 0.09 1.79
C PHE A 213 -16.65 -0.61 2.32
N LEU A 214 -15.56 -0.63 1.55
CA LEU A 214 -14.29 -1.25 2.00
C LEU A 214 -13.43 -0.32 2.88
N LEU A 215 -13.85 0.93 3.04
CA LEU A 215 -13.12 1.97 3.78
C LEU A 215 -13.73 2.32 5.15
N PHE A 216 -14.84 1.68 5.54
CA PHE A 216 -15.49 1.83 6.86
C PHE A 216 -15.30 0.51 7.71
#